data_8085a0db22d9bc7818e468d95cb32b85
#
_entry.id   8085a0db22d9bc7818e468d95cb32b85
#
_cell.length_a   1.000
_cell.length_b   1.000
_cell.length_c   1.000
_cell.angle_alpha   90.00
_cell.angle_beta   90.00
_cell.angle_gamma   90.00
#
_symmetry.space_group_name_H-M   'P 1'
#
loop_
_entity.id
_entity.type
_entity.pdbx_description
1 polymer ?
#
loop_
_entity_poly.entity_id
_entity_poly.type
_entity_poly.pdbx_seq_one_letter_code
_entity_poly.pdbx_strand_id
1 'polypeptide(L)'
;ILKKIIPDIEIQNKPRLSNLSYEGIKKISRLKKRTAIIAFSVNRVYEIADFVRQQNGGAAVVLGALSPRTRNAQVDIYQSGEADYLVATDAIGMGLNMDIDNIAFDSIKKFDGTKYRYLLPYEIGQIAGRAGRYKSNGSFCMTHPSPDLSLDIISSIEKHSFNDINNIKWRNSDLKYDSIKTILDSLKKRPNLSFLKPIMAGEDHLTLEHIYENKLLDYRNLEIDELRLLWEICQIPDYRQTGIDNHTKIVLKIFSDITENNGHLDDEWLEKEVKYSAQYQGDIDGLSNKISFIRTCNFIANKKNWVKDTDYWQEKTRAIEDKLSDTLHERLMQRFIDKRTSILINHSNLNIIKIDDRNKINLGNINLGTVNGLKFKHQSSTNLNKLAKSKLNKIIGSKINEQGLLILGGKKNDFELSGENQILWQQMPIANLKKSSDILRPHIEIVCDDNLISINKKKITIKLYEWLSDYIKLALPGLMKLYDANFQGSLSAIKFSLIEQIGVTCKDDLGIDFNKLSRTEKKELRVLGIFIGEKYIYFKNVFNDKQFFLRCLLMQIYTNNHPKKLELIDNILIKNSRNPIFYIKLGYFYTSNLIIRPDVIEKLLNLIRNQKQREKSYKFVLNDQI
;
A
#
# COMPACT_ATOMS: atom_id res chain seq x y z
N ILE A 1 17.97 22.40 32.20
CA ILE A 1 18.99 22.56 31.14
C ILE A 1 18.38 23.21 29.90
N LEU A 2 17.27 22.72 29.36
CA LEU A 2 16.68 23.28 28.08
C LEU A 2 16.44 24.79 28.19
N LYS A 3 15.87 25.30 29.28
CA LYS A 3 15.70 26.75 29.50
C LYS A 3 17.01 27.54 29.58
N LYS A 4 18.14 26.88 29.90
CA LYS A 4 19.47 27.54 29.89
C LYS A 4 20.05 27.67 28.50
N ILE A 5 19.63 26.81 27.55
CA ILE A 5 20.09 26.79 26.16
C ILE A 5 19.13 27.57 25.26
N ILE A 6 17.83 27.44 25.51
CA ILE A 6 16.75 28.08 24.75
C ILE A 6 15.87 28.80 25.79
N PRO A 7 16.13 30.10 26.08
CA PRO A 7 15.41 30.84 27.12
C PRO A 7 13.90 30.91 26.91
N ASP A 8 13.48 31.02 25.67
CA ASP A 8 12.06 31.19 25.26
C ASP A 8 11.31 29.88 25.04
N ILE A 9 11.88 28.74 25.46
CA ILE A 9 11.23 27.43 25.29
C ILE A 9 9.98 27.34 26.14
N GLU A 10 8.85 27.02 25.48
CA GLU A 10 7.60 26.68 26.15
C GLU A 10 7.58 25.19 26.52
N ILE A 11 7.35 24.89 27.80
CA ILE A 11 7.29 23.52 28.31
C ILE A 11 5.84 23.16 28.60
N GLN A 12 5.25 22.27 27.75
CA GLN A 12 3.93 21.71 28.00
C GLN A 12 4.05 20.35 28.67
N ASN A 13 3.51 20.22 29.86
CA ASN A 13 3.46 18.94 30.58
C ASN A 13 2.13 18.24 30.31
N LYS A 14 2.20 17.04 29.71
CA LYS A 14 1.03 16.18 29.45
C LYS A 14 1.16 14.91 30.30
N PRO A 15 0.45 14.83 31.44
CA PRO A 15 0.52 13.66 32.31
C PRO A 15 -0.13 12.44 31.60
N ARG A 16 0.30 11.26 32.00
CA ARG A 16 -0.34 10.00 31.57
C ARG A 16 -1.74 9.92 32.19
N LEU A 17 -2.75 9.54 31.37
CA LEU A 17 -4.15 9.45 31.80
C LEU A 17 -4.52 8.09 32.38
N SER A 18 -3.74 7.04 32.11
CA SER A 18 -4.00 5.66 32.56
C SER A 18 -3.01 5.23 33.61
N ASN A 19 -3.41 4.33 34.50
CA ASN A 19 -2.53 3.78 35.53
C ASN A 19 -1.61 2.72 34.93
N LEU A 20 -0.37 2.68 35.44
CA LEU A 20 0.61 1.63 35.14
C LEU A 20 0.94 0.94 36.47
N SER A 21 0.81 -0.39 36.53
CA SER A 21 1.00 -1.17 37.75
C SER A 21 2.02 -2.28 37.57
N TYR A 22 2.81 -2.57 38.58
CA TYR A 22 3.74 -3.68 38.61
C TYR A 22 3.05 -4.96 39.11
N GLU A 23 3.21 -6.08 38.41
CA GLU A 23 2.55 -7.35 38.72
C GLU A 23 3.54 -8.44 39.22
N GLY A 24 4.74 -8.07 39.70
CA GLY A 24 5.74 -8.99 40.22
C GLY A 24 6.44 -9.84 39.19
N ILE A 25 6.94 -11.03 39.61
CA ILE A 25 7.63 -11.98 38.71
C ILE A 25 6.64 -13.04 38.23
N LYS A 26 6.64 -13.31 36.92
CA LYS A 26 5.75 -14.31 36.29
C LYS A 26 6.54 -15.31 35.42
N LYS A 27 6.06 -16.53 35.30
CA LYS A 27 6.56 -17.46 34.29
C LYS A 27 6.05 -17.05 32.92
N ILE A 28 6.86 -17.15 31.86
CA ILE A 28 6.46 -16.82 30.48
C ILE A 28 5.19 -17.59 30.07
N SER A 29 5.05 -18.84 30.48
CA SER A 29 3.87 -19.68 30.21
C SER A 29 2.55 -19.18 30.86
N ARG A 30 2.64 -18.27 31.84
CA ARG A 30 1.48 -17.71 32.58
C ARG A 30 1.20 -16.24 32.23
N LEU A 31 1.89 -15.71 31.24
CA LEU A 31 1.63 -14.35 30.76
C LEU A 31 0.26 -14.28 30.10
N LYS A 32 -0.41 -13.17 30.29
CA LYS A 32 -1.69 -12.88 29.64
C LYS A 32 -1.49 -12.66 28.14
N LYS A 33 -2.52 -12.88 27.33
CA LYS A 33 -2.52 -12.44 25.93
C LYS A 33 -2.33 -10.92 25.85
N ARG A 34 -1.94 -10.41 24.70
CA ARG A 34 -1.63 -8.99 24.49
C ARG A 34 -0.46 -8.49 25.35
N THR A 35 0.49 -9.40 25.66
CA THR A 35 1.74 -9.07 26.34
C THR A 35 2.88 -8.94 25.35
N ALA A 36 3.68 -7.87 25.50
CA ALA A 36 4.97 -7.74 24.82
C ALA A 36 6.09 -8.17 25.79
N ILE A 37 6.91 -9.14 25.35
CA ILE A 37 8.04 -9.68 26.12
C ILE A 37 9.32 -9.04 25.61
N ILE A 38 10.10 -8.44 26.51
CA ILE A 38 11.27 -7.65 26.17
C ILE A 38 12.55 -8.38 26.56
N ALA A 39 13.43 -8.58 25.57
CA ALA A 39 14.76 -9.16 25.73
C ALA A 39 15.81 -8.31 24.98
N PHE A 40 17.07 -8.34 25.40
CA PHE A 40 18.11 -7.45 24.89
C PHE A 40 19.17 -8.14 24.04
N SER A 41 18.87 -9.34 23.54
CA SER A 41 19.66 -9.98 22.47
C SER A 41 18.76 -10.65 21.45
N VAL A 42 19.20 -10.68 20.20
CA VAL A 42 18.45 -11.29 19.10
C VAL A 42 18.19 -12.77 19.38
N ASN A 43 19.20 -13.51 19.83
CA ASN A 43 19.08 -14.94 20.14
C ASN A 43 18.02 -15.17 21.22
N ARG A 44 18.03 -14.34 22.28
CA ARG A 44 17.05 -14.47 23.36
C ARG A 44 15.64 -14.15 22.91
N VAL A 45 15.46 -13.18 22.03
CA VAL A 45 14.15 -12.88 21.43
C VAL A 45 13.65 -14.08 20.64
N TYR A 46 14.49 -14.73 19.84
CA TYR A 46 14.11 -15.93 19.08
C TYR A 46 13.81 -17.13 19.98
N GLU A 47 14.60 -17.38 21.01
CA GLU A 47 14.32 -18.45 22.01
C GLU A 47 12.96 -18.26 22.67
N ILE A 48 12.64 -17.03 23.12
CA ILE A 48 11.36 -16.71 23.75
C ILE A 48 10.22 -16.86 22.74
N ALA A 49 10.40 -16.38 21.51
CA ALA A 49 9.39 -16.50 20.47
C ALA A 49 9.10 -17.97 20.10
N ASP A 50 10.13 -18.81 19.99
CA ASP A 50 9.97 -20.25 19.77
C ASP A 50 9.27 -20.93 20.96
N PHE A 51 9.62 -20.55 22.20
CA PHE A 51 8.99 -21.06 23.40
C PHE A 51 7.48 -20.69 23.46
N VAL A 52 7.18 -19.42 23.21
CA VAL A 52 5.79 -18.91 23.19
C VAL A 52 4.99 -19.59 22.08
N ARG A 53 5.57 -19.79 20.90
CA ARG A 53 4.91 -20.51 19.80
C ARG A 53 4.52 -21.93 20.19
N GLN A 54 5.41 -22.63 20.87
CA GLN A 54 5.14 -24.04 21.29
C GLN A 54 4.01 -24.14 22.30
N GLN A 55 3.88 -23.20 23.22
CA GLN A 55 2.93 -23.26 24.33
C GLN A 55 1.65 -22.44 24.12
N ASN A 56 1.77 -21.23 23.59
CA ASN A 56 0.71 -20.22 23.59
C ASN A 56 0.28 -19.73 22.21
N GLY A 57 0.82 -20.32 21.14
CA GLY A 57 0.21 -20.16 19.84
C GLY A 57 0.74 -19.06 18.93
N GLY A 58 1.93 -18.54 19.14
CA GLY A 58 2.62 -17.66 18.20
C GLY A 58 2.99 -16.31 18.77
N ALA A 59 4.11 -15.78 18.29
CA ALA A 59 4.64 -14.50 18.68
C ALA A 59 5.09 -13.70 17.45
N ALA A 60 4.68 -12.44 17.37
CA ALA A 60 5.31 -11.48 16.46
C ALA A 60 6.68 -11.07 17.03
N VAL A 61 7.63 -10.78 16.15
CA VAL A 61 9.01 -10.47 16.55
C VAL A 61 9.41 -9.08 16.05
N VAL A 62 9.87 -8.21 16.97
CA VAL A 62 10.32 -6.86 16.66
C VAL A 62 11.73 -6.61 17.19
N LEU A 63 12.67 -6.40 16.26
CA LEU A 63 14.08 -6.13 16.54
C LEU A 63 14.49 -4.77 15.98
N GLY A 64 15.46 -4.13 16.63
CA GLY A 64 16.04 -2.87 16.14
C GLY A 64 16.69 -2.98 14.76
N ALA A 65 17.26 -4.14 14.43
CA ALA A 65 17.91 -4.42 13.15
C ALA A 65 16.92 -4.58 11.98
N LEU A 66 15.62 -4.87 12.25
CA LEU A 66 14.61 -5.02 11.20
C LEU A 66 14.35 -3.69 10.49
N SER A 67 14.01 -3.76 9.20
CA SER A 67 13.56 -2.58 8.46
C SER A 67 12.26 -2.01 9.05
N PRO A 68 11.99 -0.71 8.91
CA PRO A 68 10.72 -0.12 9.33
C PRO A 68 9.51 -0.86 8.77
N ARG A 69 9.59 -1.28 7.50
CA ARG A 69 8.55 -2.05 6.80
C ARG A 69 8.29 -3.40 7.49
N THR A 70 9.34 -4.18 7.76
CA THR A 70 9.22 -5.47 8.46
C THR A 70 8.72 -5.28 9.89
N ARG A 71 9.19 -4.26 10.61
CA ARG A 71 8.72 -3.96 11.96
C ARG A 71 7.22 -3.65 11.99
N ASN A 72 6.74 -2.78 11.09
CA ASN A 72 5.32 -2.45 11.00
C ASN A 72 4.48 -3.69 10.66
N ALA A 73 4.93 -4.52 9.70
CA ALA A 73 4.24 -5.75 9.35
C ALA A 73 4.14 -6.74 10.54
N GLN A 74 5.18 -6.87 11.37
CA GLN A 74 5.14 -7.68 12.59
C GLN A 74 4.18 -7.08 13.64
N VAL A 75 4.15 -5.75 13.77
CA VAL A 75 3.21 -5.05 14.64
C VAL A 75 1.76 -5.28 14.19
N ASP A 76 1.50 -5.22 12.89
CA ASP A 76 0.16 -5.43 12.32
C ASP A 76 -0.37 -6.85 12.64
N ILE A 77 0.49 -7.87 12.60
CA ILE A 77 0.15 -9.24 12.98
C ILE A 77 -0.24 -9.32 14.46
N TYR A 78 0.50 -8.63 15.33
CA TYR A 78 0.15 -8.57 16.75
C TYR A 78 -1.15 -7.77 16.98
N GLN A 79 -1.34 -6.66 16.27
CA GLN A 79 -2.54 -5.83 16.38
C GLN A 79 -3.80 -6.53 15.85
N SER A 80 -3.68 -7.28 14.75
CA SER A 80 -4.78 -8.07 14.17
C SER A 80 -5.19 -9.27 15.05
N GLY A 81 -4.37 -9.62 16.06
CA GLY A 81 -4.59 -10.79 16.91
C GLY A 81 -4.17 -12.12 16.26
N GLU A 82 -3.43 -12.08 15.15
CA GLU A 82 -2.82 -13.26 14.56
C GLU A 82 -1.73 -13.86 15.45
N ALA A 83 -1.03 -13.03 16.20
CA ALA A 83 -0.15 -13.42 17.28
C ALA A 83 -0.66 -12.87 18.61
N ASP A 84 -0.79 -13.74 19.61
CA ASP A 84 -1.24 -13.38 20.95
C ASP A 84 -0.17 -12.60 21.73
N TYR A 85 1.10 -12.75 21.33
CA TYR A 85 2.28 -12.16 21.99
C TYR A 85 3.17 -11.44 21.00
N LEU A 86 3.88 -10.45 21.53
CA LEU A 86 4.96 -9.76 20.83
C LEU A 86 6.26 -10.02 21.60
N VAL A 87 7.33 -10.43 20.92
CA VAL A 87 8.67 -10.52 21.53
C VAL A 87 9.58 -9.49 20.86
N ALA A 88 10.16 -8.61 21.66
CA ALA A 88 10.86 -7.46 21.11
C ALA A 88 12.12 -7.10 21.89
N THR A 89 12.98 -6.32 21.24
CA THR A 89 14.04 -5.56 21.95
C THR A 89 13.49 -4.22 22.45
N ASP A 90 14.34 -3.37 23.01
CA ASP A 90 14.01 -1.99 23.39
C ASP A 90 13.53 -1.10 22.21
N ALA A 91 13.66 -1.58 20.99
CA ALA A 91 13.11 -0.93 19.79
C ALA A 91 11.59 -0.64 19.89
N ILE A 92 10.86 -1.38 20.76
CA ILE A 92 9.45 -1.14 21.03
C ILE A 92 9.23 0.19 21.77
N GLY A 93 10.22 0.69 22.49
CA GLY A 93 10.12 1.89 23.32
C GLY A 93 9.85 3.17 22.53
N MET A 94 10.26 3.24 21.26
CA MET A 94 10.08 4.42 20.39
C MET A 94 9.72 4.04 18.96
N GLY A 95 9.06 4.97 18.26
CA GLY A 95 8.83 4.89 16.80
C GLY A 95 7.75 3.90 16.34
N LEU A 96 7.10 3.17 17.25
CA LEU A 96 6.02 2.24 16.90
C LEU A 96 4.72 2.65 17.60
N ASN A 97 3.63 2.64 16.88
CA ASN A 97 2.29 2.88 17.42
C ASN A 97 1.53 1.56 17.53
N MET A 98 1.32 1.08 18.74
CA MET A 98 0.68 -0.20 18.99
C MET A 98 -0.07 -0.22 20.32
N ASP A 99 -1.10 -1.04 20.40
CA ASP A 99 -1.87 -1.27 21.61
C ASP A 99 -1.32 -2.52 22.33
N ILE A 100 -0.74 -2.31 23.50
CA ILE A 100 -0.16 -3.35 24.36
C ILE A 100 -0.82 -3.22 25.73
N ASP A 101 -1.31 -4.33 26.27
CA ASP A 101 -1.92 -4.31 27.59
C ASP A 101 -0.88 -4.53 28.68
N ASN A 102 0.09 -5.41 28.44
CA ASN A 102 1.08 -5.81 29.41
C ASN A 102 2.50 -5.83 28.82
N ILE A 103 3.49 -5.43 29.61
CA ILE A 103 4.92 -5.55 29.29
C ILE A 103 5.57 -6.54 30.25
N ALA A 104 6.32 -7.50 29.74
CA ALA A 104 7.10 -8.44 30.53
C ALA A 104 8.58 -8.31 30.18
N PHE A 105 9.42 -8.03 31.14
CA PHE A 105 10.88 -7.96 30.95
C PHE A 105 11.51 -9.33 31.23
N ASP A 106 12.14 -9.92 30.21
CA ASP A 106 12.95 -11.14 30.40
C ASP A 106 14.25 -10.82 31.12
N SER A 107 14.79 -9.60 30.91
CA SER A 107 15.95 -9.07 31.61
C SER A 107 15.87 -7.54 31.59
N ILE A 108 16.56 -6.89 32.55
CA ILE A 108 16.83 -5.46 32.53
C ILE A 108 18.31 -5.14 32.32
N LYS A 109 19.11 -6.14 31.92
CA LYS A 109 20.53 -5.98 31.60
C LYS A 109 20.74 -5.97 30.10
N LYS A 110 21.35 -4.91 29.58
CA LYS A 110 21.66 -4.76 28.16
C LYS A 110 23.13 -4.44 27.90
N PHE A 111 23.59 -4.76 26.70
CA PHE A 111 24.86 -4.27 26.17
C PHE A 111 24.64 -2.87 25.57
N ASP A 112 25.45 -1.89 25.97
CA ASP A 112 25.29 -0.48 25.56
C ASP A 112 26.24 -0.05 24.43
N GLY A 113 26.87 -1.03 23.76
CA GLY A 113 27.91 -0.83 22.75
C GLY A 113 29.33 -1.00 23.31
N THR A 114 29.53 -0.86 24.63
CA THR A 114 30.84 -1.00 25.28
C THR A 114 30.84 -2.04 26.38
N LYS A 115 29.79 -2.09 27.20
CA LYS A 115 29.67 -2.98 28.36
C LYS A 115 28.23 -3.39 28.63
N TYR A 116 28.08 -4.49 29.37
CA TYR A 116 26.79 -4.87 29.94
C TYR A 116 26.46 -4.01 31.15
N ARG A 117 25.28 -3.37 31.15
CA ARG A 117 24.76 -2.59 32.26
C ARG A 117 23.29 -2.83 32.51
N TYR A 118 22.82 -2.50 33.68
CA TYR A 118 21.39 -2.45 33.94
C TYR A 118 20.74 -1.23 33.28
N LEU A 119 19.47 -1.37 32.92
CA LEU A 119 18.64 -0.27 32.44
C LEU A 119 18.45 0.74 33.57
N LEU A 120 18.43 2.00 33.21
CA LEU A 120 18.08 3.08 34.13
C LEU A 120 16.55 3.12 34.31
N PRO A 121 16.03 3.62 35.47
CA PRO A 121 14.59 3.65 35.74
C PRO A 121 13.76 4.30 34.63
N TYR A 122 14.26 5.36 34.00
CA TYR A 122 13.58 6.02 32.89
C TYR A 122 13.59 5.16 31.58
N GLU A 123 14.62 4.33 31.34
CA GLU A 123 14.66 3.41 30.20
C GLU A 123 13.61 2.31 30.38
N ILE A 124 13.50 1.75 31.60
CA ILE A 124 12.45 0.78 31.94
C ILE A 124 11.08 1.45 31.81
N GLY A 125 10.94 2.67 32.38
CA GLY A 125 9.70 3.46 32.31
C GLY A 125 9.26 3.80 30.89
N GLN A 126 10.19 4.06 29.97
CA GLN A 126 9.91 4.31 28.57
C GLN A 126 9.33 3.07 27.86
N ILE A 127 9.85 1.90 28.18
CA ILE A 127 9.35 0.62 27.64
C ILE A 127 8.05 0.23 28.33
N ALA A 128 8.02 0.18 29.66
CA ALA A 128 6.83 -0.16 30.45
C ALA A 128 5.65 0.78 30.15
N GLY A 129 5.96 2.06 29.89
CA GLY A 129 4.98 3.07 29.51
C GLY A 129 4.22 2.79 28.21
N ARG A 130 4.65 1.81 27.41
CA ARG A 130 3.90 1.32 26.26
C ARG A 130 2.70 0.44 26.62
N ALA A 131 2.67 -0.10 27.85
CA ALA A 131 1.51 -0.83 28.35
C ALA A 131 0.37 0.12 28.69
N GLY A 132 -0.83 -0.18 28.21
CA GLY A 132 -2.02 0.66 28.31
C GLY A 132 -1.97 1.89 27.40
N ARG A 133 -3.12 2.27 26.88
CA ARG A 133 -3.22 3.40 25.95
C ARG A 133 -4.36 4.33 26.36
N TYR A 134 -4.08 5.63 26.33
CA TYR A 134 -5.05 6.70 26.63
C TYR A 134 -5.71 6.50 28.00
N LYS A 135 -6.90 5.88 28.06
CA LYS A 135 -7.63 5.58 29.31
C LYS A 135 -7.51 4.12 29.77
N SER A 136 -6.92 3.25 28.96
CA SER A 136 -6.74 1.84 29.31
C SER A 136 -5.52 1.66 30.22
N ASN A 137 -5.73 1.06 31.39
CA ASN A 137 -4.65 0.76 32.32
C ASN A 137 -3.71 -0.28 31.74
N GLY A 138 -2.42 -0.14 32.03
CA GLY A 138 -1.39 -1.08 31.64
C GLY A 138 -0.72 -1.74 32.82
N SER A 139 -0.08 -2.88 32.60
CA SER A 139 0.76 -3.50 33.62
C SER A 139 2.12 -3.88 33.09
N PHE A 140 3.09 -4.03 33.99
CA PHE A 140 4.40 -4.56 33.68
C PHE A 140 4.87 -5.55 34.75
N CYS A 141 5.74 -6.47 34.34
CA CYS A 141 6.25 -7.53 35.23
C CYS A 141 7.66 -7.95 34.80
N MET A 142 8.34 -8.68 35.69
CA MET A 142 9.55 -9.43 35.33
C MET A 142 9.20 -10.86 34.97
N THR A 143 10.03 -11.54 34.14
CA THR A 143 9.88 -12.98 33.90
C THR A 143 10.90 -13.78 34.71
N HIS A 144 10.46 -14.94 35.20
CA HIS A 144 11.38 -15.89 35.85
C HIS A 144 12.39 -16.44 34.80
N PRO A 145 13.71 -16.56 35.08
CA PRO A 145 14.37 -16.47 36.41
C PRO A 145 14.97 -15.10 36.78
N SER A 146 14.58 -14.04 36.08
CA SER A 146 15.15 -12.73 36.37
C SER A 146 14.83 -12.23 37.79
N PRO A 147 15.72 -11.44 38.43
CA PRO A 147 15.49 -10.89 39.74
C PRO A 147 14.34 -9.86 39.71
N ASP A 148 13.74 -9.64 40.88
CA ASP A 148 12.69 -8.64 41.06
C ASP A 148 13.24 -7.21 40.96
N LEU A 149 12.37 -6.25 40.66
CA LEU A 149 12.71 -4.83 40.67
C LEU A 149 12.69 -4.30 42.11
N SER A 150 13.59 -3.37 42.41
CA SER A 150 13.55 -2.67 43.71
C SER A 150 12.30 -1.80 43.82
N LEU A 151 11.78 -1.63 45.04
CA LEU A 151 10.60 -0.81 45.32
C LEU A 151 10.75 0.64 44.82
N ASP A 152 11.96 1.19 44.87
CA ASP A 152 12.25 2.55 44.37
C ASP A 152 12.08 2.66 42.88
N ILE A 153 12.56 1.65 42.11
CA ILE A 153 12.41 1.59 40.66
C ILE A 153 10.93 1.43 40.29
N ILE A 154 10.22 0.52 40.98
CA ILE A 154 8.78 0.31 40.75
C ILE A 154 8.01 1.61 41.00
N SER A 155 8.22 2.25 42.16
CA SER A 155 7.54 3.51 42.49
C SER A 155 7.85 4.64 41.49
N SER A 156 9.10 4.73 41.00
CA SER A 156 9.51 5.72 40.02
C SER A 156 8.77 5.53 38.67
N ILE A 157 8.57 4.27 38.26
CA ILE A 157 7.88 3.93 37.00
C ILE A 157 6.37 4.16 37.13
N GLU A 158 5.75 3.66 38.21
CA GLU A 158 4.31 3.79 38.44
C GLU A 158 3.87 5.25 38.60
N LYS A 159 4.66 6.06 39.33
CA LYS A 159 4.40 7.49 39.52
C LYS A 159 4.92 8.36 38.39
N HIS A 160 5.60 7.75 37.39
CA HIS A 160 6.24 8.45 36.28
C HIS A 160 7.17 9.59 36.75
N SER A 161 7.92 9.35 37.82
CA SER A 161 8.83 10.29 38.45
C SER A 161 10.27 9.80 38.33
N PHE A 162 11.05 10.48 37.52
CA PHE A 162 12.42 10.12 37.21
C PHE A 162 13.37 11.26 37.60
N ASN A 163 14.61 10.92 37.87
CA ASN A 163 15.64 11.89 38.16
C ASN A 163 15.88 12.83 36.97
N ASP A 164 16.11 14.09 37.28
CA ASP A 164 16.43 15.09 36.25
C ASP A 164 17.72 14.76 35.51
N ILE A 165 17.72 15.06 34.22
CA ILE A 165 18.92 14.98 33.39
C ILE A 165 19.80 16.20 33.67
N ASN A 166 20.94 15.97 34.33
CA ASN A 166 21.87 17.02 34.72
C ASN A 166 22.94 17.33 33.67
N ASN A 167 23.11 16.44 32.67
CA ASN A 167 24.14 16.59 31.64
C ASN A 167 23.58 16.24 30.26
N ILE A 168 23.99 16.98 29.26
CA ILE A 168 23.73 16.71 27.87
C ILE A 168 25.02 16.23 27.20
N LYS A 169 24.96 15.16 26.44
CA LYS A 169 26.07 14.70 25.60
C LYS A 169 26.32 15.69 24.49
N TRP A 170 27.58 16.06 24.32
CA TRP A 170 28.00 17.06 23.33
C TRP A 170 29.16 16.54 22.49
N ARG A 171 29.21 16.96 21.23
CA ARG A 171 30.30 16.71 20.29
C ARG A 171 30.63 17.99 19.57
N ASN A 172 31.92 18.29 19.37
CA ASN A 172 32.34 19.43 18.59
C ASN A 172 31.99 19.25 17.11
N SER A 173 31.30 20.21 16.54
CA SER A 173 30.96 20.27 15.10
C SER A 173 31.91 21.15 14.30
N ASP A 174 32.69 22.00 14.98
CA ASP A 174 33.68 22.89 14.36
C ASP A 174 35.01 22.13 14.20
N LEU A 175 35.14 21.43 13.09
CA LEU A 175 36.30 20.59 12.79
C LEU A 175 37.31 21.36 11.90
N LYS A 176 38.60 21.19 12.21
CA LYS A 176 39.69 21.75 11.41
C LYS A 176 40.27 20.66 10.50
N TYR A 177 40.32 20.95 9.20
CA TYR A 177 40.70 19.99 8.16
C TYR A 177 42.12 20.22 7.64
N ASP A 178 43.06 20.62 8.51
CA ASP A 178 44.47 20.80 8.13
C ASP A 178 45.24 19.48 8.06
N SER A 179 44.83 18.47 8.83
CA SER A 179 45.36 17.11 8.84
C SER A 179 44.40 16.17 9.57
N ILE A 180 44.60 14.84 9.41
CA ILE A 180 43.82 13.83 10.18
C ILE A 180 43.98 14.08 11.69
N LYS A 181 45.18 14.41 12.14
CA LYS A 181 45.47 14.72 13.53
C LYS A 181 44.63 15.90 14.04
N THR A 182 44.56 17.00 13.28
CA THR A 182 43.80 18.19 13.67
C THR A 182 42.30 17.94 13.68
N ILE A 183 41.78 17.06 12.81
CA ILE A 183 40.38 16.59 12.86
C ILE A 183 40.14 15.85 14.17
N LEU A 184 40.98 14.86 14.52
CA LEU A 184 40.89 14.07 15.76
C LEU A 184 40.99 14.94 17.01
N ASP A 185 41.93 15.91 17.03
CA ASP A 185 42.08 16.86 18.13
C ASP A 185 40.85 17.77 18.27
N SER A 186 40.27 18.17 17.13
CA SER A 186 39.01 18.94 17.13
C SER A 186 37.84 18.15 17.68
N LEU A 187 37.73 16.86 17.35
CA LEU A 187 36.70 15.96 17.89
C LEU A 187 36.85 15.75 19.42
N LYS A 188 38.08 15.73 19.92
CA LYS A 188 38.40 15.56 21.37
C LYS A 188 38.25 16.86 22.18
N LYS A 189 37.92 17.99 21.51
CA LYS A 189 37.73 19.28 22.21
C LYS A 189 36.64 19.19 23.26
N ARG A 190 36.90 19.75 24.44
CA ARG A 190 35.92 19.78 25.53
C ARG A 190 34.95 20.94 25.39
N PRO A 191 33.68 20.77 25.78
CA PRO A 191 32.71 21.86 25.77
C PRO A 191 33.04 22.91 26.88
N ASN A 192 32.65 24.15 26.63
CA ASN A 192 32.87 25.24 27.56
C ASN A 192 31.79 25.31 28.67
N LEU A 193 30.66 24.62 28.51
CA LEU A 193 29.53 24.67 29.43
C LEU A 193 29.54 23.45 30.35
N SER A 194 29.41 23.66 31.65
CA SER A 194 29.55 22.62 32.69
C SER A 194 28.50 21.50 32.62
N PHE A 195 27.33 21.76 32.03
CA PHE A 195 26.27 20.77 31.84
C PHE A 195 26.42 19.98 30.52
N LEU A 196 27.38 20.31 29.69
CA LEU A 196 27.73 19.55 28.51
C LEU A 196 28.85 18.56 28.86
N LYS A 197 28.68 17.30 28.47
CA LYS A 197 29.73 16.28 28.61
C LYS A 197 30.12 15.74 27.23
N PRO A 198 31.42 15.55 26.97
CA PRO A 198 31.84 14.96 25.69
C PRO A 198 31.19 13.58 25.52
N ILE A 199 30.74 13.31 24.29
CA ILE A 199 30.28 11.97 23.92
C ILE A 199 31.49 11.05 23.79
N MET A 200 31.32 9.77 24.05
CA MET A 200 32.31 8.76 23.69
C MET A 200 32.52 8.75 22.17
N ALA A 201 33.71 8.35 21.72
CA ALA A 201 34.03 8.24 20.30
C ALA A 201 32.98 7.39 19.56
N GLY A 202 32.36 7.95 18.52
CA GLY A 202 31.48 7.22 17.62
C GLY A 202 32.27 6.36 16.62
N GLU A 203 31.58 5.52 15.88
CA GLU A 203 32.19 4.65 14.85
C GLU A 203 33.03 5.45 13.84
N ASP A 204 32.55 6.61 13.41
CA ASP A 204 33.25 7.55 12.53
C ASP A 204 34.60 8.03 13.09
N HIS A 205 34.61 8.43 14.37
CA HIS A 205 35.81 8.86 15.07
C HIS A 205 36.79 7.68 15.24
N LEU A 206 36.30 6.53 15.68
CA LEU A 206 37.12 5.32 15.86
C LEU A 206 37.71 4.85 14.54
N THR A 207 36.96 4.91 13.45
CA THR A 207 37.44 4.55 12.11
C THR A 207 38.55 5.49 11.64
N LEU A 208 38.38 6.80 11.82
CA LEU A 208 39.43 7.77 11.46
C LEU A 208 40.66 7.62 12.34
N GLU A 209 40.50 7.38 13.65
CA GLU A 209 41.59 7.11 14.59
C GLU A 209 42.34 5.84 14.22
N HIS A 210 41.63 4.76 13.85
CA HIS A 210 42.21 3.50 13.40
C HIS A 210 43.03 3.68 12.11
N ILE A 211 42.55 4.47 11.12
CA ILE A 211 43.30 4.81 9.91
C ILE A 211 44.58 5.54 10.26
N TYR A 212 44.50 6.52 11.17
CA TYR A 212 45.64 7.33 11.57
C TYR A 212 46.69 6.54 12.34
N GLU A 213 46.31 5.79 13.38
CA GLU A 213 47.22 5.04 14.25
C GLU A 213 47.93 3.92 13.53
N ASN A 214 47.23 3.18 12.66
CA ASN A 214 47.78 2.07 11.90
C ASN A 214 48.43 2.49 10.56
N LYS A 215 48.46 3.79 10.26
CA LYS A 215 49.05 4.35 9.02
C LYS A 215 48.54 3.65 7.75
N LEU A 216 47.25 3.37 7.71
CA LEU A 216 46.60 2.63 6.63
C LEU A 216 46.44 3.45 5.34
N LEU A 217 46.70 4.76 5.39
CA LEU A 217 46.65 5.70 4.27
C LEU A 217 47.88 6.62 4.34
N ASP A 218 48.50 6.95 3.20
CA ASP A 218 49.51 8.01 3.16
C ASP A 218 48.81 9.39 3.16
N TYR A 219 48.65 9.97 4.35
CA TYR A 219 47.93 11.20 4.58
C TYR A 219 48.80 12.47 4.47
N ARG A 220 50.08 12.34 4.14
CA ARG A 220 51.02 13.48 4.17
C ARG A 220 50.76 14.51 3.09
N ASN A 221 50.17 14.07 1.97
CA ASN A 221 49.94 14.86 0.77
C ASN A 221 48.44 15.10 0.49
N LEU A 222 47.53 14.79 1.45
CA LEU A 222 46.10 14.99 1.24
C LEU A 222 45.75 16.46 1.28
N GLU A 223 44.97 16.89 0.29
CA GLU A 223 44.38 18.21 0.25
C GLU A 223 43.21 18.38 1.25
N ILE A 224 42.83 19.61 1.56
CA ILE A 224 41.75 19.90 2.50
C ILE A 224 40.43 19.23 2.09
N ASP A 225 40.14 19.21 0.79
CA ASP A 225 38.90 18.62 0.27
C ASP A 225 38.94 17.07 0.35
N GLU A 226 40.10 16.45 0.19
CA GLU A 226 40.28 15.02 0.40
C GLU A 226 40.15 14.63 1.88
N LEU A 227 40.64 15.47 2.79
CA LEU A 227 40.46 15.27 4.23
C LEU A 227 38.99 15.38 4.65
N ARG A 228 38.23 16.33 4.05
CA ARG A 228 36.78 16.44 4.24
C ARG A 228 36.04 15.21 3.71
N LEU A 229 36.42 14.75 2.51
CA LEU A 229 35.87 13.55 1.91
C LEU A 229 36.14 12.32 2.76
N LEU A 230 37.38 12.14 3.23
CA LEU A 230 37.74 11.02 4.12
C LEU A 230 36.88 11.03 5.38
N TRP A 231 36.72 12.20 6.02
CA TRP A 231 35.85 12.35 7.17
C TRP A 231 34.38 12.02 6.86
N GLU A 232 33.89 12.45 5.70
CA GLU A 232 32.51 12.15 5.28
C GLU A 232 32.32 10.66 5.03
N ILE A 233 33.30 9.96 4.46
CA ILE A 233 33.26 8.52 4.23
C ILE A 233 33.35 7.75 5.55
N CYS A 234 34.14 8.20 6.52
CA CYS A 234 34.18 7.60 7.86
C CYS A 234 32.81 7.63 8.56
N GLN A 235 31.91 8.51 8.18
CA GLN A 235 30.54 8.58 8.73
C GLN A 235 29.59 7.52 8.18
N ILE A 236 30.04 6.63 7.27
CA ILE A 236 29.26 5.47 6.84
C ILE A 236 29.01 4.57 8.06
N PRO A 237 27.74 4.29 8.45
CA PRO A 237 27.50 3.42 9.60
C PRO A 237 27.89 1.97 9.32
N ASP A 238 28.52 1.30 10.28
CA ASP A 238 28.77 -0.15 10.21
C ASP A 238 27.48 -0.94 10.50
N TYR A 239 26.54 -0.92 9.55
CA TYR A 239 25.30 -1.70 9.65
C TYR A 239 25.55 -3.19 9.80
N ARG A 240 26.70 -3.69 9.34
CA ARG A 240 27.07 -5.11 9.34
C ARG A 240 27.67 -5.58 10.65
N GLN A 241 28.13 -4.65 11.49
CA GLN A 241 28.86 -4.95 12.73
C GLN A 241 30.05 -5.87 12.50
N THR A 242 30.79 -5.63 11.41
CA THR A 242 31.94 -6.46 10.99
C THR A 242 33.20 -6.18 11.79
N GLY A 243 33.17 -5.20 12.65
CA GLY A 243 34.32 -4.71 13.42
C GLY A 243 35.15 -3.69 12.65
N ILE A 244 35.94 -2.93 13.41
CA ILE A 244 36.63 -1.74 12.91
C ILE A 244 37.58 -2.02 11.75
N ASP A 245 38.31 -3.16 11.76
CA ASP A 245 39.25 -3.53 10.70
C ASP A 245 38.55 -3.70 9.35
N ASN A 246 37.45 -4.44 9.33
CA ASN A 246 36.74 -4.72 8.08
C ASN A 246 35.94 -3.48 7.61
N HIS A 247 35.40 -2.72 8.53
CA HIS A 247 34.72 -1.46 8.20
C HIS A 247 35.69 -0.44 7.61
N THR A 248 36.89 -0.31 8.20
CA THR A 248 37.96 0.57 7.70
C THR A 248 38.40 0.20 6.28
N LYS A 249 38.48 -1.10 5.93
CA LYS A 249 38.79 -1.52 4.55
C LYS A 249 37.80 -1.02 3.53
N ILE A 250 36.50 -1.01 3.89
CA ILE A 250 35.46 -0.49 3.01
C ILE A 250 35.59 1.01 2.86
N VAL A 251 35.79 1.74 3.98
CA VAL A 251 36.02 3.17 4.00
C VAL A 251 37.18 3.57 3.10
N LEU A 252 38.32 2.89 3.24
CA LEU A 252 39.53 3.15 2.43
C LEU A 252 39.29 2.81 0.95
N LYS A 253 38.59 1.71 0.65
CA LYS A 253 38.24 1.36 -0.74
C LYS A 253 37.40 2.43 -1.40
N ILE A 254 36.37 2.92 -0.71
CA ILE A 254 35.49 4.00 -1.21
C ILE A 254 36.30 5.29 -1.39
N PHE A 255 37.18 5.60 -0.44
CA PHE A 255 38.03 6.78 -0.52
C PHE A 255 38.97 6.73 -1.74
N SER A 256 39.70 5.62 -1.94
CA SER A 256 40.57 5.49 -3.09
C SER A 256 39.80 5.56 -4.42
N ASP A 257 38.65 4.90 -4.50
CA ASP A 257 37.87 4.91 -5.74
C ASP A 257 37.40 6.32 -6.10
N ILE A 258 36.87 7.08 -5.13
CA ILE A 258 36.38 8.43 -5.38
C ILE A 258 37.52 9.38 -5.76
N THR A 259 38.69 9.25 -5.11
CA THR A 259 39.86 10.09 -5.40
C THR A 259 40.52 9.76 -6.73
N GLU A 260 40.55 8.49 -7.13
CA GLU A 260 41.21 8.03 -8.36
C GLU A 260 40.30 8.08 -9.60
N ASN A 261 38.94 7.99 -9.44
CA ASN A 261 37.98 7.87 -10.54
C ASN A 261 37.18 9.16 -10.77
N ASN A 262 37.83 10.32 -10.86
CA ASN A 262 37.16 11.62 -11.15
C ASN A 262 35.99 11.97 -10.22
N GLY A 263 36.10 11.64 -8.96
CA GLY A 263 35.09 11.97 -7.93
C GLY A 263 33.96 10.96 -7.78
N HIS A 264 33.99 9.83 -8.47
CA HIS A 264 32.92 8.84 -8.40
C HIS A 264 33.44 7.45 -8.02
N LEU A 265 32.61 6.73 -7.29
CA LEU A 265 32.82 5.32 -6.96
C LEU A 265 32.77 4.46 -8.24
N ASP A 266 33.50 3.35 -8.24
CA ASP A 266 33.44 2.38 -9.32
C ASP A 266 32.07 1.67 -9.36
N ASP A 267 31.38 1.85 -10.49
CA ASP A 267 30.06 1.25 -10.71
C ASP A 267 30.12 -0.28 -10.70
N GLU A 268 31.21 -0.90 -11.17
CA GLU A 268 31.37 -2.37 -11.18
C GLU A 268 31.49 -2.92 -9.75
N TRP A 269 32.22 -2.23 -8.89
CA TRP A 269 32.32 -2.60 -7.48
C TRP A 269 30.96 -2.51 -6.80
N LEU A 270 30.23 -1.39 -6.96
CA LEU A 270 28.93 -1.21 -6.36
C LEU A 270 27.91 -2.24 -6.89
N GLU A 271 27.94 -2.54 -8.19
CA GLU A 271 27.10 -3.56 -8.80
C GLU A 271 27.35 -4.95 -8.19
N LYS A 272 28.61 -5.32 -7.96
CA LYS A 272 28.99 -6.58 -7.32
C LYS A 272 28.45 -6.67 -5.89
N GLU A 273 28.60 -5.60 -5.11
CA GLU A 273 28.12 -5.53 -3.72
C GLU A 273 26.58 -5.62 -3.67
N VAL A 274 25.89 -4.89 -4.54
CA VAL A 274 24.43 -4.92 -4.64
C VAL A 274 23.93 -6.29 -5.12
N LYS A 275 24.60 -6.91 -6.09
CA LYS A 275 24.23 -8.23 -6.62
C LYS A 275 24.38 -9.35 -5.58
N TYR A 276 25.37 -9.26 -4.69
CA TYR A 276 25.50 -10.16 -3.54
C TYR A 276 24.26 -10.10 -2.64
N SER A 277 23.75 -8.91 -2.37
CA SER A 277 22.54 -8.69 -1.56
C SER A 277 21.27 -9.15 -2.26
N ALA A 278 21.22 -9.15 -3.59
CA ALA A 278 20.03 -9.51 -4.38
C ALA A 278 19.69 -11.02 -4.35
N GLN A 279 20.37 -11.82 -3.57
CA GLN A 279 20.05 -13.23 -3.34
C GLN A 279 19.01 -13.37 -2.23
N TYR A 280 17.76 -13.58 -2.58
CA TYR A 280 16.63 -13.63 -1.64
C TYR A 280 16.43 -14.96 -0.92
N GLN A 281 17.36 -15.91 -1.06
CA GLN A 281 17.32 -17.20 -0.37
C GLN A 281 18.21 -17.14 0.88
N GLY A 282 17.74 -17.80 1.96
CA GLY A 282 18.48 -17.91 3.22
C GLY A 282 17.57 -18.08 4.42
N ASP A 283 18.20 -18.28 5.56
CA ASP A 283 17.59 -18.23 6.89
C ASP A 283 17.41 -16.76 7.36
N ILE A 284 16.84 -16.59 8.54
CA ILE A 284 16.55 -15.27 9.12
C ILE A 284 17.84 -14.46 9.30
N ASP A 285 18.92 -15.09 9.77
CA ASP A 285 20.19 -14.41 10.06
C ASP A 285 20.89 -14.02 8.76
N GLY A 286 20.92 -14.90 7.76
CA GLY A 286 21.47 -14.63 6.45
C GLY A 286 20.75 -13.50 5.72
N LEU A 287 19.41 -13.44 5.80
CA LEU A 287 18.61 -12.35 5.24
C LEU A 287 18.86 -11.04 5.99
N SER A 288 18.95 -11.07 7.32
CA SER A 288 19.26 -9.89 8.15
C SER A 288 20.63 -9.31 7.81
N ASN A 289 21.64 -10.17 7.59
CA ASN A 289 22.96 -9.75 7.16
C ASN A 289 22.94 -9.09 5.77
N LYS A 290 22.19 -9.65 4.82
CA LYS A 290 22.01 -9.05 3.48
C LYS A 290 21.30 -7.70 3.53
N ILE A 291 20.30 -7.53 4.42
CA ILE A 291 19.63 -6.24 4.64
C ILE A 291 20.64 -5.22 5.20
N SER A 292 21.46 -5.61 6.16
CA SER A 292 22.52 -4.73 6.70
C SER A 292 23.52 -4.32 5.60
N PHE A 293 23.82 -5.23 4.71
CA PHE A 293 24.71 -4.99 3.59
C PHE A 293 24.15 -4.00 2.57
N ILE A 294 22.90 -4.24 2.12
CA ILE A 294 22.25 -3.34 1.15
C ILE A 294 22.01 -1.94 1.73
N ARG A 295 21.85 -1.80 3.06
CA ARG A 295 21.75 -0.49 3.72
C ARG A 295 23.04 0.32 3.60
N THR A 296 24.20 -0.31 3.66
CA THR A 296 25.49 0.36 3.39
C THR A 296 25.51 0.87 1.95
N CYS A 297 25.11 0.04 0.98
CA CYS A 297 25.02 0.45 -0.43
C CYS A 297 24.00 1.59 -0.63
N ASN A 298 22.86 1.51 0.05
CA ASN A 298 21.82 2.56 0.00
C ASN A 298 22.33 3.88 0.61
N PHE A 299 23.07 3.82 1.72
CA PHE A 299 23.70 5.01 2.30
C PHE A 299 24.67 5.66 1.31
N ILE A 300 25.51 4.87 0.65
CA ILE A 300 26.45 5.33 -0.39
C ILE A 300 25.68 5.96 -1.56
N ALA A 301 24.65 5.30 -2.06
CA ALA A 301 23.83 5.78 -3.18
C ALA A 301 23.08 7.09 -2.86
N ASN A 302 22.84 7.39 -1.58
CA ASN A 302 22.19 8.64 -1.17
C ASN A 302 23.16 9.82 -1.00
N LYS A 303 24.48 9.61 -1.12
CA LYS A 303 25.47 10.67 -1.06
C LYS A 303 25.61 11.33 -2.42
N LYS A 304 25.44 12.64 -2.44
CA LYS A 304 25.59 13.43 -3.67
C LYS A 304 27.01 13.30 -4.20
N ASN A 305 27.16 13.10 -5.48
CA ASN A 305 28.43 13.03 -6.21
C ASN A 305 29.32 11.82 -5.91
N TRP A 306 28.88 10.83 -5.10
CA TRP A 306 29.67 9.61 -4.89
C TRP A 306 29.42 8.56 -5.99
N VAL A 307 28.26 8.60 -6.61
CA VAL A 307 27.88 7.71 -7.72
C VAL A 307 27.47 8.51 -8.94
N LYS A 308 27.71 8.01 -10.14
CA LYS A 308 27.40 8.71 -11.40
C LYS A 308 25.91 8.90 -11.62
N ASP A 309 25.11 7.85 -11.39
CA ASP A 309 23.64 7.86 -11.52
C ASP A 309 23.00 7.61 -10.16
N THR A 310 22.81 8.68 -9.42
CA THR A 310 22.26 8.63 -8.06
C THR A 310 20.85 8.05 -8.05
N ASP A 311 19.98 8.45 -8.99
CA ASP A 311 18.57 8.02 -9.03
C ASP A 311 18.46 6.52 -9.31
N TYR A 312 19.24 6.01 -10.26
CA TYR A 312 19.33 4.57 -10.58
C TYR A 312 19.74 3.75 -9.37
N TRP A 313 20.82 4.15 -8.69
CA TRP A 313 21.35 3.40 -7.56
C TRP A 313 20.44 3.45 -6.33
N GLN A 314 19.78 4.59 -6.07
CA GLN A 314 18.81 4.73 -4.99
C GLN A 314 17.59 3.83 -5.23
N GLU A 315 17.02 3.85 -6.43
CA GLU A 315 15.87 3.02 -6.78
C GLU A 315 16.21 1.53 -6.68
N LYS A 316 17.35 1.12 -7.24
CA LYS A 316 17.81 -0.26 -7.25
C LYS A 316 18.09 -0.79 -5.84
N THR A 317 18.84 -0.06 -5.01
CA THR A 317 19.17 -0.48 -3.64
C THR A 317 17.93 -0.55 -2.77
N ARG A 318 17.00 0.40 -2.90
CA ARG A 318 15.71 0.43 -2.21
C ARG A 318 14.81 -0.75 -2.60
N ALA A 319 14.71 -1.05 -3.89
CA ALA A 319 13.90 -2.18 -4.37
C ALA A 319 14.42 -3.53 -3.82
N ILE A 320 15.75 -3.69 -3.73
CA ILE A 320 16.36 -4.89 -3.15
C ILE A 320 16.13 -4.95 -1.64
N GLU A 321 16.30 -3.84 -0.90
CA GLU A 321 16.02 -3.78 0.54
C GLU A 321 14.57 -4.13 0.85
N ASP A 322 13.62 -3.60 0.07
CA ASP A 322 12.19 -3.89 0.21
C ASP A 322 11.90 -5.39 0.01
N LYS A 323 12.46 -5.99 -1.04
CA LYS A 323 12.26 -7.40 -1.33
C LYS A 323 12.91 -8.34 -0.30
N LEU A 324 14.11 -7.99 0.18
CA LEU A 324 14.74 -8.71 1.29
C LEU A 324 13.92 -8.60 2.57
N SER A 325 13.38 -7.42 2.85
CA SER A 325 12.51 -7.16 4.01
C SER A 325 11.22 -7.98 3.95
N ASP A 326 10.59 -8.08 2.78
CA ASP A 326 9.41 -8.91 2.57
C ASP A 326 9.74 -10.40 2.76
N THR A 327 10.86 -10.86 2.21
CA THR A 327 11.31 -12.26 2.39
C THR A 327 11.64 -12.57 3.85
N LEU A 328 12.30 -11.65 4.55
CA LEU A 328 12.59 -11.80 5.99
C LEU A 328 11.30 -11.86 6.81
N HIS A 329 10.34 -10.98 6.51
CA HIS A 329 9.01 -11.00 7.13
C HIS A 329 8.33 -12.37 6.94
N GLU A 330 8.35 -12.92 5.74
CA GLU A 330 7.81 -14.25 5.45
C GLU A 330 8.50 -15.35 6.27
N ARG A 331 9.83 -15.30 6.44
CA ARG A 331 10.58 -16.28 7.25
C ARG A 331 10.25 -16.16 8.74
N LEU A 332 10.12 -14.93 9.26
CA LEU A 332 9.68 -14.71 10.64
C LEU A 332 8.26 -15.27 10.87
N MET A 333 7.36 -15.05 9.90
CA MET A 333 6.00 -15.62 9.94
C MET A 333 6.03 -17.14 9.98
N GLN A 334 6.80 -17.77 9.09
CA GLN A 334 6.94 -19.23 9.04
C GLN A 334 7.47 -19.80 10.36
N ARG A 335 8.50 -19.15 10.93
CA ARG A 335 9.13 -19.64 12.15
C ARG A 335 8.27 -19.43 13.38
N PHE A 336 7.64 -18.27 13.56
CA PHE A 336 7.08 -17.88 14.86
C PHE A 336 5.55 -17.83 14.94
N ILE A 337 4.82 -17.84 13.80
CA ILE A 337 3.37 -17.57 13.78
C ILE A 337 2.52 -18.71 13.17
N ASP A 338 3.13 -19.78 12.70
CA ASP A 338 2.47 -20.81 11.87
C ASP A 338 1.47 -21.73 12.62
N LYS A 339 0.45 -21.11 13.25
CA LYS A 339 -0.73 -21.85 13.76
C LYS A 339 -1.57 -22.47 12.64
N ARG A 340 -1.65 -21.79 11.49
CA ARG A 340 -2.56 -22.19 10.39
C ARG A 340 -2.07 -23.43 9.69
N THR A 341 -0.76 -23.55 9.49
CA THR A 341 -0.15 -24.71 8.85
C THR A 341 -0.25 -25.94 9.76
N SER A 342 -0.03 -25.79 11.06
CA SER A 342 -0.09 -26.91 12.00
C SER A 342 -1.53 -27.43 12.16
N ILE A 343 -2.53 -26.54 12.18
CA ILE A 343 -3.96 -26.93 12.23
C ILE A 343 -4.40 -27.60 10.93
N LEU A 344 -3.99 -27.07 9.76
CA LEU A 344 -4.33 -27.66 8.45
C LEU A 344 -3.66 -29.03 8.21
N ILE A 345 -2.48 -29.26 8.81
CA ILE A 345 -1.76 -30.52 8.69
C ILE A 345 -2.31 -31.57 9.66
N ASN A 346 -2.60 -31.19 10.92
CA ASN A 346 -2.96 -32.10 11.99
C ASN A 346 -4.44 -32.52 11.97
N HIS A 347 -5.32 -31.75 11.34
CA HIS A 347 -6.74 -32.07 11.25
C HIS A 347 -7.10 -32.63 9.87
N SER A 348 -7.30 -33.94 9.80
CA SER A 348 -7.80 -34.65 8.62
C SER A 348 -9.32 -34.45 8.38
N ASN A 349 -10.05 -33.87 9.32
CA ASN A 349 -11.49 -33.67 9.24
C ASN A 349 -11.85 -32.27 8.70
N LEU A 350 -12.44 -32.24 7.49
CA LEU A 350 -12.96 -31.09 6.79
C LEU A 350 -14.08 -30.32 7.53
N ASN A 351 -14.66 -30.89 8.58
CA ASN A 351 -15.80 -30.33 9.30
C ASN A 351 -15.48 -29.12 10.21
N ILE A 352 -14.20 -28.76 10.34
CA ILE A 352 -13.77 -27.65 11.19
C ILE A 352 -13.79 -26.30 10.41
N ILE A 353 -13.94 -26.36 9.08
CA ILE A 353 -14.03 -25.17 8.25
C ILE A 353 -15.47 -24.72 8.19
N LYS A 354 -15.75 -23.61 8.85
CA LYS A 354 -17.06 -22.95 8.81
C LYS A 354 -16.97 -21.72 7.92
N ILE A 355 -18.02 -21.50 7.16
CA ILE A 355 -18.24 -20.25 6.44
C ILE A 355 -19.30 -19.50 7.22
N ASP A 356 -18.99 -18.26 7.56
CA ASP A 356 -19.96 -17.39 8.21
C ASP A 356 -20.90 -16.75 7.16
N ASP A 357 -21.99 -16.13 7.63
CA ASP A 357 -22.99 -15.46 6.80
C ASP A 357 -22.39 -14.31 5.95
N ARG A 358 -21.13 -13.93 6.20
CA ARG A 358 -20.37 -12.90 5.47
C ARG A 358 -19.38 -13.49 4.48
N ASN A 359 -19.54 -14.76 4.08
CA ASN A 359 -18.64 -15.49 3.17
C ASN A 359 -17.16 -15.54 3.60
N LYS A 360 -16.88 -15.42 4.91
CA LYS A 360 -15.55 -15.64 5.46
C LYS A 360 -15.29 -17.11 5.67
N ILE A 361 -14.16 -17.59 5.18
CA ILE A 361 -13.70 -18.96 5.43
C ILE A 361 -12.88 -18.97 6.72
N ASN A 362 -13.44 -19.57 7.77
CA ASN A 362 -12.81 -19.69 9.08
C ASN A 362 -12.39 -21.14 9.33
N LEU A 363 -11.15 -21.31 9.80
CA LEU A 363 -10.63 -22.59 10.30
C LEU A 363 -10.57 -22.50 11.84
N GLY A 364 -11.61 -23.00 12.52
CA GLY A 364 -11.81 -22.72 13.94
C GLY A 364 -11.98 -21.22 14.19
N ASN A 365 -11.11 -20.62 14.99
CA ASN A 365 -11.11 -19.17 15.27
C ASN A 365 -10.23 -18.34 14.29
N ILE A 366 -9.65 -18.97 13.26
CA ILE A 366 -8.72 -18.33 12.34
C ILE A 366 -9.44 -18.02 11.04
N ASN A 367 -9.51 -16.73 10.67
CA ASN A 367 -10.01 -16.30 9.37
C ASN A 367 -8.93 -16.51 8.30
N LEU A 368 -9.24 -17.32 7.29
CA LEU A 368 -8.35 -17.62 6.16
C LEU A 368 -8.50 -16.63 5.02
N GLY A 369 -9.66 -15.98 4.92
CA GLY A 369 -10.01 -15.06 3.85
C GLY A 369 -11.50 -15.01 3.57
N THR A 370 -11.89 -14.26 2.55
CA THR A 370 -13.28 -14.08 2.13
C THR A 370 -13.46 -14.51 0.68
N VAL A 371 -14.59 -15.15 0.37
CA VAL A 371 -15.03 -15.45 -0.99
C VAL A 371 -15.91 -14.29 -1.46
N ASN A 372 -15.43 -13.50 -2.42
CA ASN A 372 -16.19 -12.44 -3.05
C ASN A 372 -16.57 -12.88 -4.46
N GLY A 373 -17.83 -13.22 -4.65
CA GLY A 373 -18.29 -13.79 -5.91
C GLY A 373 -17.58 -15.10 -6.22
N LEU A 374 -16.81 -15.15 -7.30
CA LEU A 374 -16.03 -16.31 -7.75
C LEU A 374 -14.54 -16.22 -7.42
N LYS A 375 -14.11 -15.23 -6.63
CA LYS A 375 -12.72 -15.00 -6.27
C LYS A 375 -12.49 -15.09 -4.77
N PHE A 376 -11.43 -15.81 -4.37
CA PHE A 376 -11.00 -15.85 -2.99
C PHE A 376 -9.97 -14.75 -2.72
N LYS A 377 -10.23 -13.93 -1.71
CA LYS A 377 -9.31 -12.91 -1.24
C LYS A 377 -8.67 -13.38 0.06
N HIS A 378 -7.39 -13.69 0.01
CA HIS A 378 -6.61 -14.01 1.20
C HIS A 378 -6.55 -12.80 2.13
N GLN A 379 -6.67 -13.01 3.43
CA GLN A 379 -6.62 -11.92 4.41
C GLN A 379 -5.17 -11.50 4.72
N SER A 380 -4.19 -12.36 4.48
CA SER A 380 -2.76 -12.08 4.57
C SER A 380 -1.99 -13.06 3.69
N SER A 381 -0.79 -12.69 3.24
CA SER A 381 0.12 -13.57 2.51
C SER A 381 0.54 -14.75 3.38
N THR A 382 -0.24 -15.82 3.36
CA THR A 382 0.05 -17.04 4.11
C THR A 382 1.01 -17.89 3.32
N ASN A 383 2.27 -17.94 3.73
CA ASN A 383 3.23 -18.94 3.23
C ASN A 383 2.92 -20.29 3.88
N LEU A 384 1.85 -20.92 3.40
CA LEU A 384 1.53 -22.29 3.75
C LEU A 384 2.51 -23.24 3.05
N ASN A 385 2.91 -24.31 3.73
CA ASN A 385 3.69 -25.35 3.09
C ASN A 385 2.89 -25.99 1.93
N LYS A 386 3.58 -26.67 1.02
CA LYS A 386 3.00 -27.22 -0.22
C LYS A 386 1.76 -28.10 0.03
N LEU A 387 1.74 -28.83 1.13
CA LEU A 387 0.66 -29.76 1.50
C LEU A 387 -0.57 -29.04 2.06
N ALA A 388 -0.37 -28.06 2.95
CA ALA A 388 -1.44 -27.24 3.50
C ALA A 388 -2.08 -26.36 2.41
N LYS A 389 -1.25 -25.81 1.49
CA LYS A 389 -1.71 -25.04 0.33
C LYS A 389 -2.58 -25.88 -0.61
N SER A 390 -2.19 -27.13 -0.87
CA SER A 390 -2.99 -28.05 -1.69
C SER A 390 -4.34 -28.39 -1.05
N LYS A 391 -4.39 -28.65 0.27
CA LYS A 391 -5.65 -28.90 0.99
C LYS A 391 -6.55 -27.66 1.01
N LEU A 392 -5.99 -26.48 1.30
CA LEU A 392 -6.73 -25.22 1.29
C LEU A 392 -7.31 -24.93 -0.10
N ASN A 393 -6.54 -25.12 -1.17
CA ASN A 393 -7.00 -24.91 -2.53
C ASN A 393 -8.17 -25.86 -2.91
N LYS A 394 -8.18 -27.10 -2.44
CA LYS A 394 -9.31 -28.01 -2.65
C LYS A 394 -10.59 -27.49 -1.99
N ILE A 395 -10.48 -26.96 -0.77
CA ILE A 395 -11.62 -26.42 -0.02
C ILE A 395 -12.15 -25.14 -0.65
N ILE A 396 -11.24 -24.22 -1.01
CA ILE A 396 -11.58 -22.98 -1.73
C ILE A 396 -12.25 -23.35 -3.06
N GLY A 397 -11.68 -24.31 -3.80
CA GLY A 397 -12.22 -24.77 -5.07
C GLY A 397 -13.63 -25.35 -4.95
N SER A 398 -13.90 -26.18 -3.93
CA SER A 398 -15.24 -26.69 -3.65
C SER A 398 -16.25 -25.55 -3.42
N LYS A 399 -15.87 -24.55 -2.63
CA LYS A 399 -16.75 -23.39 -2.33
C LYS A 399 -16.98 -22.46 -3.50
N ILE A 400 -15.93 -22.16 -4.27
CA ILE A 400 -16.07 -21.36 -5.50
C ILE A 400 -16.99 -22.05 -6.51
N ASN A 401 -16.90 -23.38 -6.62
CA ASN A 401 -17.80 -24.13 -7.51
C ASN A 401 -19.24 -24.16 -6.99
N GLU A 402 -19.47 -24.25 -5.68
CA GLU A 402 -20.79 -24.11 -5.07
C GLU A 402 -21.39 -22.73 -5.36
N GLN A 403 -20.63 -21.66 -5.18
CA GLN A 403 -21.04 -20.30 -5.56
C GLN A 403 -21.32 -20.20 -7.07
N GLY A 404 -20.51 -20.84 -7.90
CA GLY A 404 -20.75 -20.91 -9.34
C GLY A 404 -22.09 -21.56 -9.70
N LEU A 405 -22.49 -22.61 -8.98
CA LEU A 405 -23.80 -23.26 -9.15
C LEU A 405 -24.94 -22.34 -8.69
N LEU A 406 -24.78 -21.62 -7.57
CA LEU A 406 -25.77 -20.63 -7.12
C LEU A 406 -25.96 -19.52 -8.15
N ILE A 407 -24.89 -19.00 -8.74
CA ILE A 407 -24.95 -18.01 -9.84
C ILE A 407 -25.71 -18.59 -11.04
N LEU A 408 -25.48 -19.85 -11.40
CA LEU A 408 -26.21 -20.54 -12.49
C LEU A 408 -27.69 -20.72 -12.16
N GLY A 409 -28.07 -20.92 -10.89
CA GLY A 409 -29.46 -20.98 -10.43
C GLY A 409 -30.11 -19.59 -10.22
N GLY A 410 -29.34 -18.51 -10.18
CA GLY A 410 -29.80 -17.15 -9.87
C GLY A 410 -30.82 -16.61 -10.88
N LYS A 411 -31.73 -15.76 -10.40
CA LYS A 411 -32.74 -15.06 -11.22
C LYS A 411 -32.15 -13.85 -11.91
N LYS A 412 -32.81 -13.34 -12.96
CA LYS A 412 -32.36 -12.15 -13.70
C LYS A 412 -32.19 -10.91 -12.81
N ASN A 413 -32.99 -10.76 -11.79
CA ASN A 413 -32.96 -9.63 -10.85
C ASN A 413 -31.80 -9.68 -9.84
N ASP A 414 -31.09 -10.82 -9.76
CA ASP A 414 -29.94 -10.98 -8.88
C ASP A 414 -28.66 -10.36 -9.46
N PHE A 415 -28.71 -9.93 -10.75
CA PHE A 415 -27.60 -9.34 -11.47
C PHE A 415 -27.81 -7.86 -11.70
N GLU A 416 -26.74 -7.08 -11.55
CA GLU A 416 -26.72 -5.63 -11.71
C GLU A 416 -25.47 -5.18 -12.47
N LEU A 417 -25.57 -4.02 -13.17
CA LEU A 417 -24.42 -3.35 -13.77
C LEU A 417 -23.86 -2.27 -12.84
N SER A 418 -22.57 -2.35 -12.57
CA SER A 418 -21.84 -1.31 -11.84
C SER A 418 -21.33 -0.22 -12.78
N GLY A 419 -21.20 1.01 -12.28
CA GLY A 419 -20.52 2.11 -12.98
C GLY A 419 -19.04 1.89 -13.25
N GLU A 420 -18.43 0.84 -12.67
CA GLU A 420 -17.03 0.44 -12.85
C GLU A 420 -16.84 -0.65 -13.93
N ASN A 421 -17.76 -0.76 -14.89
CA ASN A 421 -17.73 -1.76 -15.96
C ASN A 421 -17.77 -3.21 -15.46
N GLN A 422 -18.49 -3.47 -14.37
CA GLN A 422 -18.60 -4.80 -13.77
C GLN A 422 -20.03 -5.30 -13.76
N ILE A 423 -20.18 -6.62 -13.89
CA ILE A 423 -21.43 -7.31 -13.57
C ILE A 423 -21.34 -7.79 -12.13
N LEU A 424 -22.31 -7.35 -11.32
CA LEU A 424 -22.46 -7.74 -9.93
C LEU A 424 -23.53 -8.84 -9.81
N TRP A 425 -23.31 -9.77 -8.91
CA TRP A 425 -24.30 -10.73 -8.43
C TRP A 425 -24.44 -10.55 -6.92
N GLN A 426 -25.65 -10.17 -6.47
CA GLN A 426 -25.88 -9.83 -5.05
C GLN A 426 -24.82 -8.85 -4.49
N GLN A 427 -24.54 -7.77 -5.21
CA GLN A 427 -23.54 -6.74 -4.93
C GLN A 427 -22.07 -7.21 -4.96
N MET A 428 -21.80 -8.46 -5.33
CA MET A 428 -20.44 -8.99 -5.50
C MET A 428 -20.01 -8.97 -6.97
N PRO A 429 -18.81 -8.46 -7.30
CA PRO A 429 -18.32 -8.44 -8.68
C PRO A 429 -17.97 -9.85 -9.15
N ILE A 430 -18.60 -10.30 -10.26
CA ILE A 430 -18.40 -11.62 -10.84
C ILE A 430 -17.80 -11.58 -12.25
N ALA A 431 -17.92 -10.47 -12.97
CA ALA A 431 -17.33 -10.31 -14.28
C ALA A 431 -17.00 -8.85 -14.59
N ASN A 432 -16.00 -8.63 -15.41
CA ASN A 432 -15.64 -7.33 -15.99
C ASN A 432 -16.12 -7.27 -17.45
N LEU A 433 -16.63 -6.12 -17.87
CA LEU A 433 -16.94 -5.82 -19.26
C LEU A 433 -15.74 -5.19 -19.93
N LYS A 434 -15.30 -5.75 -21.04
CA LYS A 434 -14.18 -5.27 -21.85
C LYS A 434 -14.62 -4.88 -23.25
N LYS A 435 -13.80 -4.07 -23.91
CA LYS A 435 -14.00 -3.67 -25.31
C LYS A 435 -14.13 -4.88 -26.22
N SER A 436 -15.07 -4.82 -27.13
CA SER A 436 -15.23 -5.75 -28.25
C SER A 436 -15.31 -4.98 -29.59
N SER A 437 -15.45 -5.69 -30.68
CA SER A 437 -15.71 -5.08 -32.01
C SER A 437 -17.10 -4.46 -32.13
N ASP A 438 -18.05 -4.91 -31.30
CA ASP A 438 -19.44 -4.47 -31.29
C ASP A 438 -19.76 -3.74 -29.98
N ILE A 439 -20.15 -2.46 -30.07
CA ILE A 439 -20.44 -1.63 -28.92
C ILE A 439 -21.60 -2.16 -28.07
N LEU A 440 -22.58 -2.83 -28.68
CA LEU A 440 -23.75 -3.40 -28.00
C LEU A 440 -23.49 -4.80 -27.45
N ARG A 441 -22.33 -5.38 -27.71
CA ARG A 441 -21.94 -6.73 -27.25
C ARG A 441 -20.55 -6.70 -26.64
N PRO A 442 -20.34 -6.03 -25.51
CA PRO A 442 -19.04 -5.98 -24.86
C PRO A 442 -18.58 -7.38 -24.48
N HIS A 443 -17.27 -7.60 -24.46
CA HIS A 443 -16.68 -8.86 -24.03
C HIS A 443 -16.80 -9.03 -22.52
N ILE A 444 -17.27 -10.21 -22.07
CA ILE A 444 -17.45 -10.55 -20.68
C ILE A 444 -16.27 -11.39 -20.21
N GLU A 445 -15.47 -10.87 -19.29
CA GLU A 445 -14.38 -11.58 -18.64
C GLU A 445 -14.75 -11.91 -17.19
N ILE A 446 -14.91 -13.19 -16.87
CA ILE A 446 -15.27 -13.62 -15.53
C ILE A 446 -14.10 -13.37 -14.56
N VAL A 447 -14.38 -12.70 -13.45
CA VAL A 447 -13.45 -12.49 -12.33
C VAL A 447 -13.55 -13.70 -11.42
N CYS A 448 -12.73 -14.72 -11.68
CA CYS A 448 -12.73 -15.96 -10.92
C CYS A 448 -11.32 -16.39 -10.52
N ASP A 449 -11.26 -17.28 -9.54
CA ASP A 449 -10.05 -17.99 -9.15
C ASP A 449 -9.80 -19.16 -10.12
N ASP A 450 -8.54 -19.62 -10.24
CA ASP A 450 -8.14 -20.76 -11.09
C ASP A 450 -8.80 -22.08 -10.65
N ASN A 451 -9.35 -22.12 -9.43
CA ASN A 451 -10.04 -23.28 -8.87
C ASN A 451 -11.48 -23.47 -9.40
N LEU A 452 -12.02 -22.54 -10.19
CA LEU A 452 -13.34 -22.69 -10.82
C LEU A 452 -13.28 -23.70 -11.98
N ILE A 453 -14.14 -24.72 -11.93
CA ILE A 453 -14.21 -25.75 -12.97
C ILE A 453 -14.54 -25.10 -14.33
N SER A 454 -13.79 -25.45 -15.37
CA SER A 454 -13.89 -24.84 -16.70
C SER A 454 -15.28 -24.94 -17.35
N ILE A 455 -16.02 -26.02 -17.05
CA ILE A 455 -17.40 -26.22 -17.51
C ILE A 455 -18.33 -25.20 -16.87
N ASN A 456 -18.22 -24.97 -15.56
CA ASN A 456 -19.03 -23.98 -14.86
C ASN A 456 -18.72 -22.56 -15.34
N LYS A 457 -17.44 -22.24 -15.56
CA LYS A 457 -17.01 -20.95 -16.13
C LYS A 457 -17.67 -20.68 -17.46
N LYS A 458 -17.66 -21.67 -18.38
CA LYS A 458 -18.33 -21.53 -19.70
C LYS A 458 -19.84 -21.31 -19.56
N LYS A 459 -20.53 -22.07 -18.71
CA LYS A 459 -21.98 -21.93 -18.47
C LYS A 459 -22.34 -20.57 -17.89
N ILE A 460 -21.55 -20.09 -16.92
CA ILE A 460 -21.73 -18.75 -16.32
C ILE A 460 -21.53 -17.67 -17.41
N THR A 461 -20.49 -17.80 -18.25
CA THR A 461 -20.25 -16.85 -19.32
C THR A 461 -21.45 -16.76 -20.28
N ILE A 462 -22.00 -17.88 -20.71
CA ILE A 462 -23.18 -17.93 -21.59
C ILE A 462 -24.38 -17.23 -20.92
N LYS A 463 -24.65 -17.59 -19.66
CA LYS A 463 -25.75 -16.98 -18.89
C LYS A 463 -25.60 -15.46 -18.75
N LEU A 464 -24.38 -14.96 -18.53
CA LEU A 464 -24.12 -13.53 -18.41
C LEU A 464 -24.30 -12.81 -19.76
N TYR A 465 -23.92 -13.43 -20.88
CA TYR A 465 -24.19 -12.88 -22.22
C TYR A 465 -25.69 -12.81 -22.51
N GLU A 466 -26.45 -13.84 -22.18
CA GLU A 466 -27.91 -13.84 -22.31
C GLU A 466 -28.55 -12.76 -21.45
N TRP A 467 -28.16 -12.67 -20.18
CA TRP A 467 -28.65 -11.66 -19.27
C TRP A 467 -28.32 -10.25 -19.75
N LEU A 468 -27.08 -9.97 -20.17
CA LEU A 468 -26.66 -8.65 -20.65
C LEU A 468 -27.40 -8.26 -21.94
N SER A 469 -27.58 -9.20 -22.86
CA SER A 469 -28.37 -8.98 -24.09
C SER A 469 -29.82 -8.61 -23.74
N ASP A 470 -30.46 -9.33 -22.83
CA ASP A 470 -31.81 -9.03 -22.38
C ASP A 470 -31.89 -7.68 -21.66
N TYR A 471 -30.89 -7.36 -20.84
CA TYR A 471 -30.81 -6.06 -20.15
C TYR A 471 -30.72 -4.90 -21.14
N ILE A 472 -29.86 -5.02 -22.17
CA ILE A 472 -29.71 -3.99 -23.21
C ILE A 472 -31.01 -3.89 -24.05
N LYS A 473 -31.65 -5.03 -24.39
CA LYS A 473 -32.94 -5.05 -25.11
C LYS A 473 -34.06 -4.33 -24.35
N LEU A 474 -34.12 -4.52 -23.04
CA LEU A 474 -35.10 -3.86 -22.19
C LEU A 474 -34.82 -2.36 -22.02
N ALA A 475 -33.55 -1.99 -21.89
CA ALA A 475 -33.15 -0.60 -21.70
C ALA A 475 -33.20 0.21 -22.99
N LEU A 476 -32.76 -0.35 -24.13
CA LEU A 476 -32.66 0.34 -25.43
C LEU A 476 -33.45 -0.39 -26.53
N PRO A 477 -34.78 -0.58 -26.37
CA PRO A 477 -35.56 -1.43 -27.28
C PRO A 477 -35.58 -0.92 -28.72
N GLY A 478 -35.62 0.40 -28.93
CA GLY A 478 -35.58 0.99 -30.29
C GLY A 478 -34.26 0.75 -30.99
N LEU A 479 -33.14 0.90 -30.25
CA LEU A 479 -31.80 0.68 -30.79
C LEU A 479 -31.57 -0.81 -31.17
N MET A 480 -32.08 -1.73 -30.35
CA MET A 480 -31.97 -3.16 -30.65
C MET A 480 -32.83 -3.57 -31.84
N LYS A 481 -34.03 -3.02 -31.98
CA LYS A 481 -34.85 -3.22 -33.22
C LYS A 481 -34.12 -2.69 -34.46
N LEU A 482 -33.45 -1.53 -34.34
CA LEU A 482 -32.63 -0.98 -35.42
C LEU A 482 -31.42 -1.88 -35.74
N TYR A 483 -30.81 -2.42 -34.71
CA TYR A 483 -29.65 -3.32 -34.82
C TYR A 483 -30.02 -4.57 -35.63
N ASP A 484 -31.18 -5.17 -35.38
CA ASP A 484 -31.66 -6.39 -36.05
C ASP A 484 -32.28 -6.10 -37.44
N ALA A 485 -32.62 -4.84 -37.77
CA ALA A 485 -33.21 -4.47 -39.05
C ALA A 485 -32.18 -4.52 -40.21
N ASN A 486 -32.59 -4.99 -41.35
CA ASN A 486 -31.77 -4.97 -42.56
C ASN A 486 -32.14 -3.76 -43.45
N PHE A 487 -31.20 -2.81 -43.52
CA PHE A 487 -31.33 -1.62 -44.38
C PHE A 487 -30.27 -1.60 -45.47
N GLN A 488 -30.60 -0.93 -46.60
CA GLN A 488 -29.68 -0.70 -47.70
C GLN A 488 -29.52 0.80 -47.97
N GLY A 489 -28.45 1.19 -48.65
CA GLY A 489 -28.18 2.57 -49.04
C GLY A 489 -28.07 3.55 -47.87
N SER A 490 -28.75 4.69 -47.99
CA SER A 490 -28.67 5.77 -47.00
C SER A 490 -29.16 5.36 -45.61
N LEU A 491 -30.12 4.46 -45.50
CA LEU A 491 -30.63 3.96 -44.22
C LEU A 491 -29.59 3.10 -43.52
N SER A 492 -28.71 2.39 -44.23
CA SER A 492 -27.63 1.61 -43.66
C SER A 492 -26.59 2.51 -42.95
N ALA A 493 -26.27 3.65 -43.55
CA ALA A 493 -25.33 4.61 -42.94
C ALA A 493 -25.94 5.25 -41.67
N ILE A 494 -27.23 5.58 -41.70
CA ILE A 494 -27.96 6.09 -40.52
C ILE A 494 -27.97 5.03 -39.41
N LYS A 495 -28.27 3.77 -39.74
CA LYS A 495 -28.23 2.64 -38.81
C LYS A 495 -26.86 2.52 -38.17
N PHE A 496 -25.77 2.50 -38.97
CA PHE A 496 -24.40 2.33 -38.48
C PHE A 496 -24.04 3.44 -37.48
N SER A 497 -24.28 4.69 -37.84
CA SER A 497 -23.92 5.84 -36.98
C SER A 497 -24.75 5.88 -35.69
N LEU A 498 -26.06 5.56 -35.75
CA LEU A 498 -26.90 5.45 -34.57
C LEU A 498 -26.47 4.33 -33.63
N ILE A 499 -25.94 3.23 -34.15
CA ILE A 499 -25.40 2.15 -33.32
C ILE A 499 -24.08 2.58 -32.70
N GLU A 500 -23.17 3.18 -33.46
CA GLU A 500 -21.85 3.60 -33.01
C GLU A 500 -21.93 4.69 -31.92
N GLN A 501 -22.89 5.61 -32.02
CA GLN A 501 -23.13 6.67 -31.02
C GLN A 501 -24.28 6.34 -30.04
N ILE A 502 -24.67 5.08 -29.98
CA ILE A 502 -25.67 4.50 -29.09
C ILE A 502 -26.96 5.32 -29.03
N GLY A 503 -27.57 5.47 -30.22
CA GLY A 503 -28.92 6.02 -30.36
C GLY A 503 -29.05 7.51 -30.60
N VAL A 504 -27.96 8.22 -30.85
CA VAL A 504 -27.94 9.65 -31.20
C VAL A 504 -26.88 9.87 -32.26
N THR A 505 -27.17 10.65 -33.29
CA THR A 505 -26.17 11.06 -34.29
C THR A 505 -26.45 12.46 -34.85
N CYS A 506 -25.42 13.17 -35.24
CA CYS A 506 -25.52 14.45 -35.94
C CYS A 506 -25.70 14.19 -37.45
N LYS A 507 -26.58 14.96 -38.09
CA LYS A 507 -26.79 14.85 -39.54
C LYS A 507 -25.56 15.27 -40.36
N ASP A 508 -24.82 16.25 -39.84
CA ASP A 508 -23.62 16.77 -40.49
C ASP A 508 -22.52 15.70 -40.60
N ASP A 509 -22.49 14.74 -39.66
CA ASP A 509 -21.50 13.65 -39.64
C ASP A 509 -21.82 12.54 -40.65
N LEU A 510 -23.07 12.48 -41.13
CA LEU A 510 -23.51 11.39 -42.00
C LEU A 510 -23.23 11.62 -43.50
N GLY A 511 -22.99 12.85 -43.92
CA GLY A 511 -22.76 13.18 -45.32
C GLY A 511 -23.95 12.85 -46.24
N ILE A 512 -25.14 12.66 -45.69
CA ILE A 512 -26.37 12.28 -46.42
C ILE A 512 -27.26 13.48 -46.61
N ASP A 513 -27.76 13.69 -47.84
CA ASP A 513 -28.80 14.68 -48.08
C ASP A 513 -30.18 14.15 -47.66
N PHE A 514 -30.63 14.53 -46.47
CA PHE A 514 -31.92 14.10 -45.88
C PHE A 514 -33.15 14.54 -46.68
N ASN A 515 -33.00 15.51 -47.59
CA ASN A 515 -34.10 15.92 -48.48
C ASN A 515 -34.35 14.85 -49.58
N LYS A 516 -33.35 14.07 -49.92
CA LYS A 516 -33.45 12.96 -50.90
C LYS A 516 -34.05 11.68 -50.33
N LEU A 517 -34.18 11.54 -49.00
CA LEU A 517 -34.85 10.40 -48.38
C LEU A 517 -36.35 10.40 -48.76
N SER A 518 -36.81 9.28 -49.23
CA SER A 518 -38.20 9.05 -49.60
C SER A 518 -39.15 9.17 -48.40
N ARG A 519 -40.44 9.41 -48.66
CA ARG A 519 -41.45 9.41 -47.59
C ARG A 519 -41.57 8.04 -46.89
N THR A 520 -41.35 6.96 -47.62
CA THR A 520 -41.32 5.59 -47.08
C THR A 520 -40.18 5.37 -46.13
N GLU A 521 -38.95 5.74 -46.47
CA GLU A 521 -37.73 5.62 -45.63
C GLU A 521 -37.89 6.44 -44.34
N LYS A 522 -38.38 7.66 -44.44
CA LYS A 522 -38.67 8.49 -43.25
C LYS A 522 -39.75 7.88 -42.34
N LYS A 523 -40.73 7.17 -42.92
CA LYS A 523 -41.79 6.48 -42.16
C LYS A 523 -41.21 5.24 -41.45
N GLU A 524 -40.33 4.46 -42.11
CA GLU A 524 -39.66 3.31 -41.50
C GLU A 524 -38.84 3.70 -40.27
N LEU A 525 -38.04 4.77 -40.35
CA LEU A 525 -37.28 5.27 -39.21
C LEU A 525 -38.19 5.72 -38.05
N ARG A 526 -39.33 6.38 -38.36
CA ARG A 526 -40.28 6.81 -37.32
C ARG A 526 -40.98 5.63 -36.62
N VAL A 527 -41.27 4.54 -37.38
CA VAL A 527 -41.87 3.31 -36.81
C VAL A 527 -40.93 2.66 -35.80
N LEU A 528 -39.62 2.76 -36.00
CA LEU A 528 -38.60 2.32 -35.05
C LEU A 528 -38.46 3.26 -33.84
N GLY A 529 -39.16 4.39 -33.79
CA GLY A 529 -39.09 5.37 -32.69
C GLY A 529 -37.97 6.39 -32.86
N ILE A 530 -37.38 6.49 -34.05
CA ILE A 530 -36.34 7.45 -34.36
C ILE A 530 -36.95 8.83 -34.63
N PHE A 531 -36.49 9.83 -33.93
CA PHE A 531 -36.84 11.23 -34.21
C PHE A 531 -35.79 11.82 -35.17
N ILE A 532 -36.29 12.47 -36.22
CA ILE A 532 -35.46 13.15 -37.23
C ILE A 532 -35.65 14.63 -37.00
N GLY A 533 -34.73 15.27 -36.29
CA GLY A 533 -34.70 16.69 -36.01
C GLY A 533 -34.13 17.52 -37.15
N GLU A 534 -33.80 18.77 -36.91
CA GLU A 534 -33.15 19.65 -37.88
C GLU A 534 -31.64 19.29 -38.03
N LYS A 535 -30.97 19.14 -36.89
CA LYS A 535 -29.54 18.84 -36.81
C LYS A 535 -29.24 17.41 -36.35
N TYR A 536 -30.06 16.85 -35.45
CA TYR A 536 -29.84 15.55 -34.84
C TYR A 536 -30.91 14.50 -35.20
N ILE A 537 -30.45 13.25 -35.16
CA ILE A 537 -31.31 12.07 -35.26
C ILE A 537 -31.12 11.26 -34.00
N TYR A 538 -32.19 10.91 -33.30
CA TYR A 538 -32.10 10.19 -32.05
C TYR A 538 -33.37 9.43 -31.69
N PHE A 539 -33.23 8.47 -30.76
CA PHE A 539 -34.37 7.84 -30.10
C PHE A 539 -34.82 8.71 -28.90
N LYS A 540 -36.09 9.07 -28.80
CA LYS A 540 -36.60 9.98 -27.77
C LYS A 540 -36.26 9.54 -26.33
N ASN A 541 -36.27 8.22 -26.07
CA ASN A 541 -36.09 7.66 -24.73
C ASN A 541 -34.62 7.50 -24.30
N VAL A 542 -33.63 7.74 -25.16
CA VAL A 542 -32.20 7.53 -24.84
C VAL A 542 -31.62 8.52 -23.82
N PHE A 543 -32.35 9.57 -23.51
CA PHE A 543 -31.96 10.60 -22.55
C PHE A 543 -32.55 10.40 -21.13
N ASN A 544 -33.36 9.35 -20.91
CA ASN A 544 -33.82 8.99 -19.56
C ASN A 544 -32.64 8.44 -18.75
N ASP A 545 -32.66 8.61 -17.42
CA ASP A 545 -31.52 8.30 -16.54
C ASP A 545 -30.95 6.89 -16.68
N LYS A 546 -31.83 5.87 -16.72
CA LYS A 546 -31.42 4.47 -16.89
C LYS A 546 -30.76 4.20 -18.26
N GLN A 547 -31.34 4.74 -19.32
CA GLN A 547 -30.81 4.62 -20.68
C GLN A 547 -29.52 5.41 -20.83
N PHE A 548 -29.47 6.59 -20.30
CA PHE A 548 -28.26 7.43 -20.30
C PHE A 548 -27.12 6.75 -19.57
N PHE A 549 -27.35 6.21 -18.37
CA PHE A 549 -26.34 5.43 -17.64
C PHE A 549 -25.77 4.29 -18.49
N LEU A 550 -26.65 3.48 -19.12
CA LEU A 550 -26.21 2.37 -19.96
C LEU A 550 -25.41 2.84 -21.18
N ARG A 551 -25.86 3.93 -21.82
CA ARG A 551 -25.14 4.54 -22.96
C ARG A 551 -23.73 4.99 -22.56
N CYS A 552 -23.61 5.66 -21.44
CA CYS A 552 -22.32 6.09 -20.88
C CYS A 552 -21.41 4.90 -20.60
N LEU A 553 -21.96 3.84 -19.99
CA LEU A 553 -21.21 2.63 -19.65
C LEU A 553 -20.70 1.92 -20.93
N LEU A 554 -21.56 1.70 -21.92
CA LEU A 554 -21.18 1.06 -23.18
C LEU A 554 -20.13 1.88 -23.94
N MET A 555 -20.30 3.21 -24.02
CA MET A 555 -19.33 4.10 -24.65
C MET A 555 -18.00 4.11 -23.92
N GLN A 556 -18.00 4.08 -22.59
CA GLN A 556 -16.81 4.01 -21.76
C GLN A 556 -16.02 2.73 -22.05
N ILE A 557 -16.70 1.59 -22.12
CA ILE A 557 -16.09 0.29 -22.44
C ILE A 557 -15.51 0.31 -23.85
N TYR A 558 -16.28 0.82 -24.82
CA TYR A 558 -15.88 0.83 -26.24
C TYR A 558 -14.67 1.74 -26.51
N THR A 559 -14.63 2.92 -25.89
CA THR A 559 -13.55 3.89 -26.09
C THR A 559 -12.33 3.64 -25.21
N ASN A 560 -12.43 2.72 -24.25
CA ASN A 560 -11.42 2.46 -23.23
C ASN A 560 -11.00 3.74 -22.44
N ASN A 561 -11.93 4.69 -22.35
CA ASN A 561 -11.71 5.98 -21.71
C ASN A 561 -12.53 6.00 -20.41
N HIS A 562 -11.84 5.92 -19.26
CA HIS A 562 -12.45 5.88 -17.95
C HIS A 562 -12.51 7.30 -17.34
N PRO A 563 -13.62 8.03 -17.45
CA PRO A 563 -13.82 9.20 -16.61
C PRO A 563 -13.83 8.71 -15.15
N LYS A 564 -13.02 9.31 -14.30
CA LYS A 564 -12.85 8.93 -12.87
C LYS A 564 -14.16 8.86 -12.07
N LYS A 565 -15.23 9.43 -12.58
CA LYS A 565 -16.61 9.35 -12.09
C LYS A 565 -17.53 9.74 -13.24
N LEU A 566 -18.50 8.90 -13.59
CA LEU A 566 -19.63 9.36 -14.41
C LEU A 566 -20.30 10.46 -13.60
N GLU A 567 -20.08 11.71 -14.02
CA GLU A 567 -20.82 12.84 -13.49
C GLU A 567 -22.25 12.69 -14.03
N LEU A 568 -23.10 12.02 -13.26
CA LEU A 568 -24.55 12.08 -13.40
C LEU A 568 -25.01 13.47 -12.96
N ILE A 569 -24.55 14.49 -13.69
CA ILE A 569 -25.00 15.87 -13.55
C ILE A 569 -26.28 15.98 -14.36
N ASP A 570 -27.20 16.83 -13.93
CA ASP A 570 -28.41 17.20 -14.64
C ASP A 570 -28.22 17.09 -16.16
N ASN A 571 -28.93 16.13 -16.74
CA ASN A 571 -28.70 15.58 -18.10
C ASN A 571 -28.79 16.59 -19.24
N ILE A 572 -28.96 17.88 -18.96
CA ILE A 572 -29.33 18.90 -19.95
C ILE A 572 -28.12 19.72 -20.38
N LEU A 573 -27.28 20.15 -19.43
CA LEU A 573 -26.19 21.11 -19.68
C LEU A 573 -25.02 20.84 -18.75
N ILE A 574 -23.86 20.50 -19.32
CA ILE A 574 -22.65 20.22 -18.54
C ILE A 574 -21.67 21.37 -18.77
N LYS A 575 -21.30 22.08 -17.70
CA LYS A 575 -20.32 23.17 -17.73
C LYS A 575 -18.92 22.61 -17.37
N ASN A 576 -17.90 23.02 -18.11
CA ASN A 576 -16.49 22.71 -17.80
C ASN A 576 -16.18 21.22 -17.60
N SER A 577 -16.70 20.34 -18.46
CA SER A 577 -16.37 18.91 -18.39
C SER A 577 -14.85 18.69 -18.60
N ARG A 578 -14.27 17.83 -17.74
CA ARG A 578 -12.86 17.39 -17.88
C ARG A 578 -12.64 16.45 -19.06
N ASN A 579 -13.71 15.92 -19.69
CA ASN A 579 -13.61 14.99 -20.81
C ASN A 579 -14.67 15.26 -21.88
N PRO A 580 -14.60 16.38 -22.63
CA PRO A 580 -15.61 16.75 -23.62
C PRO A 580 -15.68 15.73 -24.78
N ILE A 581 -14.57 15.11 -25.15
CA ILE A 581 -14.49 14.13 -26.25
C ILE A 581 -15.42 12.93 -25.99
N PHE A 582 -15.56 12.51 -24.75
CA PHE A 582 -16.46 11.41 -24.38
C PHE A 582 -17.92 11.73 -24.70
N TYR A 583 -18.39 12.94 -24.36
CA TYR A 583 -19.77 13.36 -24.63
C TYR A 583 -20.04 13.65 -26.10
N ILE A 584 -19.02 14.15 -26.83
CA ILE A 584 -19.14 14.30 -28.30
C ILE A 584 -19.37 12.94 -28.94
N LYS A 585 -18.66 11.90 -28.52
CA LYS A 585 -18.88 10.52 -29.00
C LYS A 585 -20.24 9.95 -28.64
N LEU A 586 -20.88 10.44 -27.58
CA LEU A 586 -22.27 10.12 -27.23
C LEU A 586 -23.29 10.94 -28.02
N GLY A 587 -22.85 11.78 -28.95
CA GLY A 587 -23.69 12.59 -29.80
C GLY A 587 -24.12 13.93 -29.19
N TYR A 588 -23.49 14.40 -28.10
CA TYR A 588 -23.78 15.70 -27.49
C TYR A 588 -23.15 16.83 -28.28
N PHE A 589 -23.84 17.98 -28.29
CA PHE A 589 -23.30 19.19 -28.89
C PHE A 589 -22.30 19.87 -27.94
N TYR A 590 -21.12 20.19 -28.47
CA TYR A 590 -20.05 20.82 -27.70
C TYR A 590 -19.78 22.25 -28.20
N THR A 591 -19.71 23.18 -27.28
CA THR A 591 -19.14 24.52 -27.48
C THR A 591 -17.93 24.68 -26.56
N SER A 592 -17.19 25.79 -26.69
CA SER A 592 -15.93 26.04 -25.94
C SER A 592 -16.02 25.71 -24.42
N ASN A 593 -17.20 25.83 -23.79
CA ASN A 593 -17.38 25.61 -22.34
C ASN A 593 -18.62 24.81 -21.97
N LEU A 594 -19.43 24.41 -22.93
CA LEU A 594 -20.74 23.80 -22.69
C LEU A 594 -20.93 22.54 -23.50
N ILE A 595 -21.48 21.51 -22.87
CA ILE A 595 -21.97 20.29 -23.52
C ILE A 595 -23.48 20.27 -23.35
N ILE A 596 -24.19 20.25 -24.48
CA ILE A 596 -25.65 20.39 -24.49
C ILE A 596 -26.28 19.14 -25.08
N ARG A 597 -27.36 18.70 -24.48
CA ARG A 597 -28.12 17.52 -24.92
C ARG A 597 -28.79 17.78 -26.27
N PRO A 598 -28.73 16.83 -27.22
CA PRO A 598 -29.25 16.99 -28.60
C PRO A 598 -30.71 17.39 -28.68
N ASP A 599 -31.59 16.84 -27.84
CA ASP A 599 -33.02 17.19 -27.85
C ASP A 599 -33.31 18.64 -27.40
N VAL A 600 -32.41 19.19 -26.54
CA VAL A 600 -32.45 20.60 -26.15
C VAL A 600 -32.01 21.49 -27.33
N ILE A 601 -30.96 21.09 -28.05
CA ILE A 601 -30.54 21.80 -29.25
C ILE A 601 -31.68 21.82 -30.28
N GLU A 602 -32.37 20.69 -30.51
CA GLU A 602 -33.49 20.62 -31.43
C GLU A 602 -34.66 21.54 -31.00
N LYS A 603 -34.97 21.60 -29.69
CA LYS A 603 -35.96 22.54 -29.17
C LYS A 603 -35.55 24.00 -29.43
N LEU A 604 -34.28 24.35 -29.18
CA LEU A 604 -33.75 25.69 -29.42
C LEU A 604 -33.82 26.04 -30.92
N LEU A 605 -33.43 25.16 -31.82
CA LEU A 605 -33.49 25.36 -33.26
C LEU A 605 -34.94 25.58 -33.72
N ASN A 606 -35.89 24.79 -33.23
CA ASN A 606 -37.32 24.96 -33.51
C ASN A 606 -37.86 26.30 -33.01
N LEU A 607 -37.45 26.75 -31.82
CA LEU A 607 -37.83 28.05 -31.29
C LEU A 607 -37.30 29.20 -32.14
N ILE A 608 -36.03 29.12 -32.52
CA ILE A 608 -35.40 30.12 -33.40
C ILE A 608 -36.10 30.17 -34.76
N ARG A 609 -36.45 29.02 -35.36
CA ARG A 609 -37.14 28.92 -36.62
C ARG A 609 -38.54 29.53 -36.54
N ASN A 610 -39.29 29.20 -35.51
CA ASN A 610 -40.64 29.76 -35.28
C ASN A 610 -40.61 31.26 -35.05
N GLN A 611 -39.57 31.79 -34.40
CA GLN A 611 -39.40 33.23 -34.18
C GLN A 611 -38.93 33.94 -35.46
N LYS A 612 -38.04 33.33 -36.27
CA LYS A 612 -37.68 33.85 -37.60
C LYS A 612 -38.85 33.93 -38.57
N GLN A 613 -39.83 33.05 -38.40
CA GLN A 613 -41.10 33.11 -39.15
C GLN A 613 -42.07 34.17 -38.62
N ARG A 614 -41.90 34.61 -37.39
CA ARG A 614 -42.83 35.59 -36.75
C ARG A 614 -42.34 37.01 -36.71
N GLU A 615 -41.05 37.35 -36.94
CA GLU A 615 -40.51 38.71 -37.16
C GLU A 615 -39.05 38.91 -36.72
N LYS A 616 -38.30 39.62 -37.54
CA LYS A 616 -37.45 40.83 -37.31
C LYS A 616 -36.99 41.05 -35.87
N SER A 617 -35.71 40.78 -35.60
CA SER A 617 -34.91 41.22 -34.45
C SER A 617 -35.45 40.89 -33.05
N TYR A 618 -34.97 39.78 -32.44
CA TYR A 618 -35.17 39.52 -31.02
C TYR A 618 -33.87 39.23 -30.30
N LYS A 619 -33.69 39.86 -29.13
CA LYS A 619 -32.74 39.45 -28.09
C LYS A 619 -33.29 38.19 -27.41
N PHE A 620 -32.53 37.12 -27.40
CA PHE A 620 -32.85 35.92 -26.64
C PHE A 620 -32.66 36.16 -25.14
N VAL A 621 -33.71 36.03 -24.35
CA VAL A 621 -33.63 35.86 -22.90
C VAL A 621 -33.87 34.38 -22.63
N LEU A 622 -32.88 33.68 -22.15
CA LEU A 622 -33.01 32.33 -21.63
C LEU A 622 -33.76 32.45 -20.29
N ASN A 623 -35.03 32.03 -20.27
CA ASN A 623 -35.79 31.87 -19.04
C ASN A 623 -35.39 30.55 -18.35
N ASP A 624 -35.39 30.53 -17.00
CA ASP A 624 -35.02 29.41 -16.11
C ASP A 624 -35.86 28.12 -16.28
N GLN A 625 -36.65 28.01 -17.33
CA GLN A 625 -37.50 26.83 -17.64
C GLN A 625 -36.93 25.92 -18.76
N ILE A 626 -35.64 26.05 -19.09
CA ILE A 626 -34.99 25.12 -20.03
C ILE A 626 -33.97 24.26 -19.32
#